data_ea93df0caedbf9d5e4fce8e4c8e97519
#
_entry.id   ea93df0caedbf9d5e4fce8e4c8e97519
#
_cell.length_a   1.000
_cell.length_b   1.000
_cell.length_c   1.000
_cell.angle_alpha   90.00
_cell.angle_beta   90.00
_cell.angle_gamma   90.00
#
_symmetry.space_group_name_H-M   'P 1'
#
loop_
_entity.id
_entity.type
_entity.pdbx_description
1 polymer ?
#
loop_
_entity_poly.entity_id
_entity_poly.type
_entity_poly.pdbx_seq_one_letter_code
_entity_poly.pdbx_strand_id
1 'polypeptide(L)'
;MSLGTTSTVPRESRPPAWVWKEMLRGNQRFVAGEPRHPRQDVERRTELAAAQAPLAALFGCSDSRLAAEIIFDLGLGDLFVVRNAGQVIADSIIGSLEYGVAVLGVKVLLVLGHDECGAVRAAIQSQAPGAERLPPHIEHLIEPIIPAVRRQVGVQPDGRVLVDPSAIDALAVGREHLRDTVGELLQRSPLIADAVATGELALVGANYRLSDGTVISDVVLGIEPPELSPYLSELERDSSSTPSAAPSPVGSDPA
;
A
#
# COMPACT_ATOMS: atom_id res chain seq x y z
N MET A 1 -11.22 31.69 -6.52
CA MET A 1 -10.39 31.41 -5.35
C MET A 1 -11.28 30.71 -4.31
N SER A 2 -11.34 29.40 -4.33
CA SER A 2 -12.07 28.63 -3.31
C SER A 2 -11.02 28.14 -2.33
N LEU A 3 -11.02 28.71 -1.14
CA LEU A 3 -10.22 28.26 0.00
C LEU A 3 -10.74 26.87 0.38
N GLY A 4 -9.93 25.84 0.09
CA GLY A 4 -10.21 24.48 0.54
C GLY A 4 -10.42 24.48 2.04
N THR A 5 -11.59 24.01 2.49
CA THR A 5 -11.95 23.85 3.89
C THR A 5 -10.93 22.91 4.55
N THR A 6 -9.96 23.50 5.23
CA THR A 6 -9.12 22.76 6.19
C THR A 6 -10.06 22.17 7.24
N SER A 7 -10.10 20.85 7.33
CA SER A 7 -10.87 20.15 8.38
C SER A 7 -10.51 20.73 9.75
N THR A 8 -11.51 21.25 10.46
CA THR A 8 -11.38 21.85 11.79
C THR A 8 -11.13 20.83 12.90
N VAL A 9 -11.11 19.52 12.57
CA VAL A 9 -10.87 18.43 13.52
C VAL A 9 -9.36 18.31 13.81
N PRO A 10 -8.91 18.41 15.06
CA PRO A 10 -7.53 18.21 15.44
C PRO A 10 -6.99 16.86 14.92
N ARG A 11 -5.72 16.80 14.51
CA ARG A 11 -5.12 15.58 13.95
C ARG A 11 -5.26 14.36 14.87
N GLU A 12 -5.08 14.57 16.16
CA GLU A 12 -5.11 13.55 17.22
C GLU A 12 -6.50 12.91 17.42
N SER A 13 -7.57 13.60 17.03
CA SER A 13 -8.96 13.15 17.17
C SER A 13 -9.56 12.53 15.89
N ARG A 14 -8.76 12.35 14.83
CA ARG A 14 -9.24 11.78 13.57
C ARG A 14 -9.34 10.26 13.69
N PRO A 15 -10.53 9.67 13.48
CA PRO A 15 -10.68 8.22 13.55
C PRO A 15 -9.97 7.52 12.38
N PRO A 16 -9.57 6.24 12.53
CA PRO A 16 -8.92 5.46 11.49
C PRO A 16 -9.66 5.46 10.15
N ALA A 17 -10.98 5.31 10.17
CA ALA A 17 -11.83 5.35 8.97
C ALA A 17 -11.71 6.67 8.19
N TRP A 18 -11.63 7.81 8.90
CA TRP A 18 -11.45 9.12 8.27
C TRP A 18 -10.08 9.21 7.57
N VAL A 19 -9.01 8.75 8.24
CA VAL A 19 -7.65 8.79 7.67
C VAL A 19 -7.55 7.93 6.42
N TRP A 20 -8.10 6.72 6.45
CA TRP A 20 -8.11 5.84 5.28
C TRP A 20 -8.90 6.45 4.11
N LYS A 21 -10.07 7.03 4.38
CA LYS A 21 -10.85 7.76 3.37
C LYS A 21 -10.05 8.88 2.71
N GLU A 22 -9.34 9.70 3.50
CA GLU A 22 -8.52 10.80 2.93
C GLU A 22 -7.38 10.27 2.07
N MET A 23 -6.76 9.15 2.44
CA MET A 23 -5.77 8.48 1.58
C MET A 23 -6.39 8.02 0.26
N LEU A 24 -7.56 7.39 0.29
CA LEU A 24 -8.27 6.96 -0.93
C LEU A 24 -8.66 8.15 -1.82
N ARG A 25 -9.12 9.26 -1.24
CA ARG A 25 -9.41 10.51 -1.98
C ARG A 25 -8.16 11.08 -2.65
N GLY A 26 -7.02 11.01 -1.95
CA GLY A 26 -5.73 11.40 -2.52
C GLY A 26 -5.37 10.53 -3.72
N ASN A 27 -5.54 9.21 -3.60
CA ASN A 27 -5.31 8.28 -4.70
C ASN A 27 -6.25 8.54 -5.89
N GLN A 28 -7.53 8.86 -5.64
CA GLN A 28 -8.46 9.23 -6.72
C GLN A 28 -7.99 10.46 -7.49
N ARG A 29 -7.50 11.51 -6.80
CA ARG A 29 -6.93 12.68 -7.48
C ARG A 29 -5.68 12.34 -8.29
N PHE A 30 -4.82 11.47 -7.77
CA PHE A 30 -3.66 10.98 -8.51
C PHE A 30 -4.08 10.24 -9.79
N VAL A 31 -5.03 9.32 -9.70
CA VAL A 31 -5.58 8.57 -10.84
C VAL A 31 -6.24 9.49 -11.87
N ALA A 32 -6.96 10.52 -11.41
CA ALA A 32 -7.60 11.51 -12.29
C ALA A 32 -6.61 12.49 -12.94
N GLY A 33 -5.33 12.47 -12.55
CA GLY A 33 -4.34 13.45 -13.04
C GLY A 33 -4.53 14.85 -12.46
N GLU A 34 -5.22 14.97 -11.32
CA GLU A 34 -5.55 16.25 -10.64
C GLU A 34 -4.95 16.32 -9.21
N PRO A 35 -3.66 15.97 -9.01
CA PRO A 35 -3.05 16.02 -7.69
C PRO A 35 -2.96 17.48 -7.20
N ARG A 36 -3.08 17.65 -5.89
CA ARG A 36 -3.01 18.97 -5.23
C ARG A 36 -1.62 19.31 -4.72
N HIS A 37 -0.73 18.30 -4.63
CA HIS A 37 0.63 18.44 -4.09
C HIS A 37 0.69 19.19 -2.74
N PRO A 38 -0.10 18.78 -1.74
CA PRO A 38 -0.23 19.53 -0.50
C PRO A 38 1.05 19.46 0.33
N ARG A 39 1.34 20.53 1.11
CA ARG A 39 2.38 20.51 2.16
C ARG A 39 3.77 20.08 1.66
N GLN A 40 4.22 20.61 0.51
CA GLN A 40 5.53 20.32 -0.09
C GLN A 40 6.43 21.56 -0.13
N ASP A 41 6.03 22.65 0.52
CA ASP A 41 6.70 23.95 0.55
C ASP A 41 7.78 24.03 1.64
N VAL A 42 8.53 25.14 1.62
CA VAL A 42 9.63 25.43 2.55
C VAL A 42 9.08 25.67 3.96
N GLU A 43 7.94 26.32 4.09
CA GLU A 43 7.25 26.61 5.33
C GLU A 43 6.93 25.30 6.07
N ARG A 44 6.35 24.33 5.36
CA ARG A 44 6.05 23.01 5.92
C ARG A 44 7.30 22.27 6.39
N ARG A 45 8.38 22.33 5.61
CA ARG A 45 9.66 21.74 6.01
C ARG A 45 10.18 22.35 7.30
N THR A 46 10.05 23.64 7.45
CA THR A 46 10.50 24.37 8.65
C THR A 46 9.64 24.01 9.87
N GLU A 47 8.31 23.90 9.72
CA GLU A 47 7.40 23.47 10.77
C GLU A 47 7.75 22.08 11.32
N LEU A 48 8.13 21.16 10.42
CA LEU A 48 8.44 19.78 10.77
C LEU A 48 9.85 19.56 11.32
N ALA A 49 10.71 20.59 11.34
CA ALA A 49 12.10 20.43 11.77
C ALA A 49 12.26 19.93 13.22
N ALA A 50 11.33 20.28 14.10
CA ALA A 50 11.39 19.94 15.52
C ALA A 50 10.62 18.65 15.88
N ALA A 51 9.59 18.27 15.11
CA ALA A 51 8.73 17.13 15.43
C ALA A 51 7.97 16.63 14.20
N GLN A 52 7.55 15.36 14.23
CA GLN A 52 6.67 14.77 13.24
C GLN A 52 5.41 14.21 13.90
N ALA A 53 4.29 14.24 13.18
CA ALA A 53 3.02 13.66 13.60
C ALA A 53 2.29 13.10 12.37
N PRO A 54 2.78 11.98 11.79
CA PRO A 54 2.13 11.37 10.63
C PRO A 54 0.75 10.83 10.99
N LEU A 55 -0.17 10.83 10.04
CA LEU A 55 -1.51 10.26 10.22
C LEU A 55 -1.54 8.77 9.97
N ALA A 56 -0.63 8.29 9.11
CA ALA A 56 -0.56 6.89 8.74
C ALA A 56 0.90 6.42 8.66
N ALA A 57 1.09 5.11 8.87
CA ALA A 57 2.29 4.39 8.49
C ALA A 57 2.02 3.57 7.23
N LEU A 58 3.01 3.47 6.36
CA LEU A 58 2.94 2.63 5.17
C LEU A 58 4.14 1.69 5.15
N PHE A 59 3.86 0.40 4.98
CA PHE A 59 4.86 -0.62 4.67
C PHE A 59 4.67 -1.10 3.23
N GLY A 60 5.64 -0.88 2.37
CA GLY A 60 5.52 -1.19 0.95
C GLY A 60 6.80 -1.69 0.30
N CYS A 61 6.68 -2.05 -0.98
CA CYS A 61 7.83 -2.45 -1.78
C CYS A 61 8.78 -1.26 -2.05
N SER A 62 10.10 -1.55 -2.13
CA SER A 62 11.11 -0.59 -2.54
C SER A 62 11.11 -0.28 -4.05
N ASP A 63 10.19 -0.85 -4.83
CA ASP A 63 10.03 -0.60 -6.26
C ASP A 63 9.96 0.92 -6.54
N SER A 64 10.79 1.39 -7.47
CA SER A 64 10.97 2.81 -7.76
C SER A 64 9.70 3.51 -8.29
N ARG A 65 8.72 2.74 -8.76
CA ARG A 65 7.44 3.22 -9.28
C ARG A 65 6.42 3.50 -8.16
N LEU A 66 6.74 3.12 -6.90
CA LEU A 66 5.89 3.32 -5.72
C LEU A 66 6.40 4.47 -4.86
N ALA A 67 6.01 5.69 -5.18
CA ALA A 67 6.22 6.85 -4.33
C ALA A 67 4.94 7.12 -3.53
N ALA A 68 4.90 6.66 -2.28
CA ALA A 68 3.68 6.62 -1.48
C ALA A 68 3.00 7.98 -1.35
N GLU A 69 3.77 9.04 -1.07
CA GLU A 69 3.25 10.41 -0.95
C GLU A 69 2.62 10.90 -2.26
N ILE A 70 3.17 10.50 -3.41
CA ILE A 70 2.64 10.86 -4.73
C ILE A 70 1.34 10.07 -5.00
N ILE A 71 1.36 8.75 -4.78
CA ILE A 71 0.22 7.85 -5.01
C ILE A 71 -1.02 8.29 -4.21
N PHE A 72 -0.82 8.79 -2.98
CA PHE A 72 -1.90 9.24 -2.10
C PHE A 72 -2.07 10.77 -2.08
N ASP A 73 -1.39 11.51 -2.96
CA ASP A 73 -1.42 12.99 -3.01
C ASP A 73 -1.29 13.60 -1.61
N LEU A 74 -0.25 13.19 -0.89
CA LEU A 74 0.12 13.62 0.45
C LEU A 74 1.40 14.43 0.43
N GLY A 75 1.76 15.03 1.56
CA GLY A 75 2.93 15.88 1.68
C GLY A 75 3.87 15.48 2.82
N LEU A 76 4.85 16.33 3.07
CA LEU A 76 5.85 16.15 4.11
C LEU A 76 5.20 15.95 5.49
N GLY A 77 5.60 14.88 6.19
CA GLY A 77 5.17 14.57 7.54
C GLY A 77 3.76 13.96 7.65
N ASP A 78 3.14 13.57 6.53
CA ASP A 78 1.82 12.93 6.55
C ASP A 78 1.92 11.40 6.67
N LEU A 79 2.98 10.81 6.11
CA LEU A 79 3.24 9.36 6.15
C LEU A 79 4.55 9.04 6.90
N PHE A 80 4.53 7.94 7.65
CA PHE A 80 5.71 7.24 8.13
C PHE A 80 5.95 6.04 7.22
N VAL A 81 6.97 6.10 6.37
CA VAL A 81 7.17 5.14 5.27
C VAL A 81 8.28 4.16 5.59
N VAL A 82 7.96 2.86 5.58
CA VAL A 82 8.88 1.73 5.74
C VAL A 82 8.88 0.92 4.46
N ARG A 83 10.06 0.54 3.93
CA ARG A 83 10.13 -0.15 2.63
C ARG A 83 11.27 -1.17 2.58
N ASN A 84 10.99 -2.31 1.94
CA ASN A 84 12.01 -3.25 1.46
C ASN A 84 11.53 -3.90 0.16
N ALA A 85 12.38 -4.66 -0.52
CA ALA A 85 11.97 -5.34 -1.74
C ALA A 85 10.95 -6.43 -1.41
N GLY A 86 9.75 -6.35 -2.01
CA GLY A 86 8.67 -7.33 -1.84
C GLY A 86 7.85 -7.19 -0.55
N GLN A 87 7.95 -6.10 0.20
CA GLN A 87 7.28 -5.86 1.51
C GLN A 87 7.30 -7.10 2.43
N VAL A 88 8.49 -7.63 2.65
CA VAL A 88 8.76 -8.81 3.47
C VAL A 88 8.97 -8.43 4.94
N ILE A 89 8.30 -9.13 5.86
CA ILE A 89 8.44 -8.87 7.30
C ILE A 89 9.84 -9.24 7.80
N ALA A 90 10.40 -8.34 8.61
CA ALA A 90 11.66 -8.53 9.34
C ALA A 90 11.58 -7.79 10.69
N ASP A 91 12.43 -8.11 11.65
CA ASP A 91 12.41 -7.49 12.99
C ASP A 91 12.51 -5.95 12.93
N SER A 92 13.38 -5.42 12.06
CA SER A 92 13.52 -3.98 11.85
C SER A 92 12.28 -3.32 11.26
N ILE A 93 11.52 -4.06 10.43
CA ILE A 93 10.25 -3.60 9.88
C ILE A 93 9.21 -3.54 10.99
N ILE A 94 9.05 -4.64 11.76
CA ILE A 94 8.10 -4.68 12.88
C ILE A 94 8.39 -3.55 13.86
N GLY A 95 9.64 -3.42 14.33
CA GLY A 95 10.02 -2.37 15.27
C GLY A 95 9.76 -0.95 14.74
N SER A 96 9.95 -0.72 13.44
CA SER A 96 9.62 0.56 12.82
C SER A 96 8.11 0.82 12.80
N LEU A 97 7.30 -0.20 12.50
CA LEU A 97 5.84 -0.07 12.47
C LEU A 97 5.27 0.10 13.89
N GLU A 98 5.80 -0.63 14.88
CA GLU A 98 5.46 -0.44 16.29
C GLU A 98 5.80 0.98 16.76
N TYR A 99 6.95 1.53 16.35
CA TYR A 99 7.29 2.92 16.63
C TYR A 99 6.24 3.88 16.03
N GLY A 100 5.80 3.64 14.81
CA GLY A 100 4.73 4.41 14.17
C GLY A 100 3.43 4.39 14.98
N VAL A 101 3.05 3.22 15.49
CA VAL A 101 1.81 3.03 16.26
C VAL A 101 1.95 3.58 17.68
N ALA A 102 2.97 3.12 18.44
CA ALA A 102 3.06 3.41 19.86
C ALA A 102 3.61 4.81 20.18
N VAL A 103 4.52 5.31 19.34
CA VAL A 103 5.23 6.58 19.61
C VAL A 103 4.66 7.73 18.79
N LEU A 104 4.36 7.49 17.50
CA LEU A 104 3.85 8.53 16.62
C LEU A 104 2.31 8.59 16.58
N GLY A 105 1.62 7.58 17.10
CA GLY A 105 0.16 7.54 17.22
C GLY A 105 -0.57 7.51 15.89
N VAL A 106 0.01 6.86 14.87
CA VAL A 106 -0.64 6.72 13.55
C VAL A 106 -1.98 6.01 13.68
N LYS A 107 -2.94 6.39 12.85
CA LYS A 107 -4.30 5.86 12.85
C LYS A 107 -4.54 4.79 11.79
N VAL A 108 -3.68 4.73 10.78
CA VAL A 108 -3.73 3.71 9.72
C VAL A 108 -2.34 3.12 9.56
N LEU A 109 -2.25 1.80 9.50
CA LEU A 109 -1.10 1.08 9.04
C LEU A 109 -1.49 0.42 7.71
N LEU A 110 -0.89 0.87 6.62
CA LEU A 110 -1.12 0.35 5.28
C LEU A 110 0.03 -0.57 4.87
N VAL A 111 -0.29 -1.82 4.54
CA VAL A 111 0.61 -2.73 3.82
C VAL A 111 0.27 -2.61 2.34
N LEU A 112 1.19 -2.08 1.53
CA LEU A 112 0.97 -1.79 0.12
C LEU A 112 1.78 -2.74 -0.77
N GLY A 113 1.10 -3.74 -1.34
CA GLY A 113 1.57 -4.55 -2.45
C GLY A 113 1.35 -3.85 -3.79
N HIS A 114 1.84 -4.47 -4.87
CA HIS A 114 1.61 -3.97 -6.23
C HIS A 114 1.72 -5.08 -7.26
N ASP A 115 1.12 -4.90 -8.42
CA ASP A 115 1.32 -5.77 -9.58
C ASP A 115 2.74 -5.65 -10.14
N GLU A 116 3.14 -6.59 -10.98
CA GLU A 116 4.47 -6.62 -11.60
C GLU A 116 5.65 -6.49 -10.61
N CYS A 117 5.47 -7.04 -9.37
CA CYS A 117 6.51 -6.99 -8.34
C CYS A 117 7.70 -7.89 -8.70
N GLY A 118 8.90 -7.29 -8.76
CA GLY A 118 10.13 -8.02 -9.07
C GLY A 118 10.47 -9.13 -8.06
N ALA A 119 10.19 -8.91 -6.77
CA ALA A 119 10.45 -9.92 -5.73
C ALA A 119 9.48 -11.12 -5.85
N VAL A 120 8.20 -10.87 -6.16
CA VAL A 120 7.22 -11.93 -6.44
C VAL A 120 7.65 -12.74 -7.67
N ARG A 121 8.05 -12.07 -8.74
CA ARG A 121 8.54 -12.72 -9.96
C ARG A 121 9.78 -13.56 -9.68
N ALA A 122 10.75 -13.04 -8.91
CA ALA A 122 11.95 -13.79 -8.52
C ALA A 122 11.59 -15.02 -7.68
N ALA A 123 10.64 -14.91 -6.75
CA ALA A 123 10.16 -16.05 -5.96
C ALA A 123 9.53 -17.12 -6.83
N ILE A 124 8.70 -16.75 -7.81
CA ILE A 124 8.12 -17.71 -8.78
C ILE A 124 9.22 -18.40 -9.59
N GLN A 125 10.14 -17.63 -10.15
CA GLN A 125 11.23 -18.17 -10.99
C GLN A 125 12.17 -19.07 -10.20
N SER A 126 12.44 -18.78 -8.93
CA SER A 126 13.31 -19.60 -8.09
C SER A 126 12.79 -21.02 -7.83
N GLN A 127 11.47 -21.25 -8.02
CA GLN A 127 10.84 -22.55 -7.83
C GLN A 127 10.80 -23.40 -9.10
N ALA A 128 11.30 -22.90 -10.25
CA ALA A 128 11.37 -23.66 -11.50
C ALA A 128 12.41 -24.79 -11.41
N PRO A 129 12.17 -25.93 -12.07
CA PRO A 129 13.19 -26.97 -12.22
C PRO A 129 14.44 -26.41 -12.90
N GLY A 130 15.61 -26.56 -12.25
CA GLY A 130 16.87 -26.05 -12.78
C GLY A 130 17.06 -24.53 -12.70
N ALA A 131 16.27 -23.85 -11.88
CA ALA A 131 16.43 -22.42 -11.65
C ALA A 131 17.86 -22.06 -11.22
N GLU A 132 18.39 -20.97 -11.77
CA GLU A 132 19.68 -20.43 -11.39
C GLU A 132 19.62 -19.92 -9.94
N ARG A 133 20.68 -20.19 -9.16
CA ARG A 133 20.75 -19.70 -7.78
C ARG A 133 20.90 -18.19 -7.74
N LEU A 134 20.06 -17.57 -6.92
CA LEU A 134 20.16 -16.14 -6.65
C LEU A 134 21.29 -15.84 -5.65
N PRO A 135 21.82 -14.61 -5.62
CA PRO A 135 22.68 -14.16 -4.53
C PRO A 135 22.03 -14.44 -3.16
N PRO A 136 22.80 -14.90 -2.16
CA PRO A 136 22.22 -15.42 -0.90
C PRO A 136 21.26 -14.47 -0.18
N HIS A 137 21.53 -13.17 -0.18
CA HIS A 137 20.64 -12.18 0.45
C HIS A 137 19.33 -11.96 -0.32
N ILE A 138 19.35 -12.12 -1.65
CA ILE A 138 18.14 -12.07 -2.48
C ILE A 138 17.33 -13.36 -2.25
N GLU A 139 18.01 -14.52 -2.21
CA GLU A 139 17.38 -15.81 -1.94
C GLU A 139 16.64 -15.76 -0.59
N HIS A 140 17.30 -15.30 0.48
CA HIS A 140 16.71 -15.13 1.80
C HIS A 140 15.56 -14.10 1.81
N LEU A 141 15.69 -13.01 1.04
CA LEU A 141 14.66 -11.98 0.98
C LEU A 141 13.34 -12.49 0.36
N ILE A 142 13.42 -13.35 -0.67
CA ILE A 142 12.22 -13.85 -1.37
C ILE A 142 11.63 -15.12 -0.73
N GLU A 143 12.35 -15.74 0.21
CA GLU A 143 11.91 -16.97 0.88
C GLU A 143 10.50 -16.87 1.50
N PRO A 144 10.11 -15.76 2.19
CA PRO A 144 8.76 -15.59 2.74
C PRO A 144 7.66 -15.49 1.68
N ILE A 145 7.98 -15.26 0.40
CA ILE A 145 7.00 -15.21 -0.69
C ILE A 145 6.71 -16.61 -1.25
N ILE A 146 7.65 -17.56 -1.09
CA ILE A 146 7.55 -18.92 -1.64
C ILE A 146 6.28 -19.66 -1.19
N PRO A 147 5.79 -19.58 0.06
CA PRO A 147 4.53 -20.21 0.45
C PRO A 147 3.34 -19.77 -0.42
N ALA A 148 3.25 -18.48 -0.78
CA ALA A 148 2.22 -17.98 -1.69
C ALA A 148 2.35 -18.57 -3.10
N VAL A 149 3.57 -18.72 -3.62
CA VAL A 149 3.82 -19.41 -4.90
C VAL A 149 3.31 -20.84 -4.84
N ARG A 150 3.66 -21.59 -3.79
CA ARG A 150 3.28 -23.01 -3.64
C ARG A 150 1.77 -23.21 -3.56
N ARG A 151 1.00 -22.28 -3.00
CA ARG A 151 -0.46 -22.36 -2.98
C ARG A 151 -1.10 -22.23 -4.36
N GLN A 152 -0.43 -21.60 -5.32
CA GLN A 152 -0.91 -21.49 -6.70
C GLN A 152 -0.56 -22.72 -7.56
N VAL A 153 0.26 -23.62 -7.05
CA VAL A 153 0.70 -24.81 -7.80
C VAL A 153 -0.07 -26.05 -7.35
N GLY A 154 -0.71 -26.70 -8.29
CA GLY A 154 -1.35 -27.99 -8.03
C GLY A 154 -0.32 -29.07 -7.69
N VAL A 155 -0.66 -29.95 -6.73
CA VAL A 155 0.14 -31.15 -6.45
C VAL A 155 -0.14 -32.19 -7.55
N GLN A 156 0.90 -32.69 -8.23
CA GLN A 156 0.79 -33.77 -9.20
C GLN A 156 0.31 -35.07 -8.52
N PRO A 157 -0.33 -36.00 -9.25
CA PRO A 157 -0.78 -37.28 -8.68
C PRO A 157 0.32 -38.11 -8.01
N ASP A 158 1.58 -37.90 -8.38
CA ASP A 158 2.76 -38.55 -7.77
C ASP A 158 3.33 -37.78 -6.55
N GLY A 159 2.64 -36.71 -6.09
CA GLY A 159 3.06 -35.88 -4.96
C GLY A 159 4.14 -34.85 -5.29
N ARG A 160 4.58 -34.74 -6.54
CA ARG A 160 5.56 -33.72 -6.93
C ARG A 160 4.88 -32.40 -7.18
N VAL A 161 5.55 -31.33 -6.78
CA VAL A 161 5.19 -29.95 -7.10
C VAL A 161 6.11 -29.52 -8.24
N LEU A 162 5.58 -29.51 -9.47
CA LEU A 162 6.28 -28.96 -10.61
C LEU A 162 5.80 -27.53 -10.82
N VAL A 163 6.69 -26.59 -10.60
CA VAL A 163 6.41 -25.16 -10.83
C VAL A 163 6.77 -24.83 -12.26
N ASP A 164 5.77 -24.59 -13.10
CA ASP A 164 5.96 -23.90 -14.38
C ASP A 164 5.73 -22.40 -14.14
N PRO A 165 6.77 -21.56 -14.12
CA PRO A 165 6.62 -20.14 -13.85
C PRO A 165 5.69 -19.42 -14.83
N SER A 166 5.57 -19.92 -16.06
CA SER A 166 4.71 -19.30 -17.09
C SER A 166 3.21 -19.55 -16.84
N ALA A 167 2.88 -20.59 -16.07
CA ALA A 167 1.50 -20.94 -15.73
C ALA A 167 1.03 -20.30 -14.41
N ILE A 168 1.92 -19.63 -13.66
CA ILE A 168 1.60 -19.02 -12.38
C ILE A 168 1.12 -17.58 -12.56
N ASP A 169 -0.04 -17.28 -12.00
CA ASP A 169 -0.55 -15.92 -11.91
C ASP A 169 0.23 -15.13 -10.83
N ALA A 170 1.16 -14.29 -11.25
CA ALA A 170 1.96 -13.45 -10.37
C ALA A 170 1.11 -12.45 -9.57
N LEU A 171 -0.04 -12.01 -10.09
CA LEU A 171 -0.97 -11.13 -9.37
C LEU A 171 -1.63 -11.89 -8.22
N ALA A 172 -2.05 -13.13 -8.45
CA ALA A 172 -2.61 -13.99 -7.39
C ALA A 172 -1.56 -14.26 -6.29
N VAL A 173 -0.32 -14.59 -6.66
CA VAL A 173 0.78 -14.76 -5.70
C VAL A 173 1.02 -13.48 -4.90
N GLY A 174 1.03 -12.32 -5.54
CA GLY A 174 1.22 -11.03 -4.87
C GLY A 174 0.13 -10.74 -3.84
N ARG A 175 -1.14 -11.06 -4.15
CA ARG A 175 -2.27 -10.91 -3.22
C ARG A 175 -2.19 -11.89 -2.04
N GLU A 176 -1.83 -13.14 -2.29
CA GLU A 176 -1.61 -14.12 -1.23
C GLU A 176 -0.48 -13.68 -0.29
N HIS A 177 0.65 -13.25 -0.85
CA HIS A 177 1.76 -12.73 -0.08
C HIS A 177 1.39 -11.48 0.74
N LEU A 178 0.57 -10.58 0.19
CA LEU A 178 0.05 -9.43 0.94
C LEU A 178 -0.75 -9.87 2.17
N ARG A 179 -1.63 -10.87 2.03
CA ARG A 179 -2.42 -11.43 3.15
C ARG A 179 -1.53 -12.11 4.18
N ASP A 180 -0.52 -12.87 3.72
CA ASP A 180 0.48 -13.47 4.60
C ASP A 180 1.24 -12.41 5.39
N THR A 181 1.67 -11.33 4.74
CA THR A 181 2.36 -10.20 5.36
C THR A 181 1.51 -9.53 6.45
N VAL A 182 0.22 -9.29 6.17
CA VAL A 182 -0.75 -8.75 7.16
C VAL A 182 -0.92 -9.72 8.32
N GLY A 183 -1.09 -11.01 8.04
CA GLY A 183 -1.24 -12.06 9.05
C GLY A 183 0.00 -12.20 9.93
N GLU A 184 1.19 -12.23 9.34
CA GLU A 184 2.46 -12.32 10.05
C GLU A 184 2.68 -11.10 10.95
N LEU A 185 2.35 -9.90 10.48
CA LEU A 185 2.46 -8.68 11.27
C LEU A 185 1.60 -8.74 12.54
N LEU A 186 0.34 -9.17 12.43
CA LEU A 186 -0.55 -9.34 13.59
C LEU A 186 -0.06 -10.43 14.54
N GLN A 187 0.47 -11.54 13.99
CA GLN A 187 0.98 -12.64 14.79
C GLN A 187 2.24 -12.25 15.57
N ARG A 188 3.12 -11.46 14.97
CA ARG A 188 4.43 -11.13 15.54
C ARG A 188 4.43 -9.86 16.40
N SER A 189 3.42 -8.98 16.26
CA SER A 189 3.30 -7.76 17.04
C SER A 189 1.98 -7.73 17.83
N PRO A 190 1.97 -8.18 19.09
CA PRO A 190 0.80 -8.01 19.96
C PRO A 190 0.37 -6.56 20.11
N LEU A 191 1.31 -5.61 20.12
CA LEU A 191 1.03 -4.18 20.19
C LEU A 191 0.14 -3.72 19.02
N ILE A 192 0.47 -4.10 17.79
CA ILE A 192 -0.31 -3.77 16.60
C ILE A 192 -1.65 -4.51 16.62
N ALA A 193 -1.66 -5.79 17.00
CA ALA A 193 -2.87 -6.60 17.08
C ALA A 193 -3.87 -6.01 18.09
N ASP A 194 -3.42 -5.60 19.26
CA ASP A 194 -4.25 -4.99 20.30
C ASP A 194 -4.82 -3.64 19.85
N ALA A 195 -4.00 -2.79 19.21
CA ALA A 195 -4.46 -1.50 18.68
C ALA A 195 -5.53 -1.66 17.58
N VAL A 196 -5.42 -2.70 16.75
CA VAL A 196 -6.45 -3.05 15.76
C VAL A 196 -7.71 -3.58 16.45
N ALA A 197 -7.57 -4.46 17.44
CA ALA A 197 -8.71 -5.04 18.15
C ALA A 197 -9.52 -4.02 18.94
N THR A 198 -8.87 -2.95 19.44
CA THR A 198 -9.53 -1.84 20.15
C THR A 198 -10.11 -0.76 19.23
N GLY A 199 -9.87 -0.85 17.91
CA GLY A 199 -10.30 0.16 16.92
C GLY A 199 -9.51 1.48 16.98
N GLU A 200 -8.36 1.50 17.68
CA GLU A 200 -7.46 2.65 17.72
C GLU A 200 -6.61 2.77 16.45
N LEU A 201 -6.40 1.64 15.77
CA LEU A 201 -5.62 1.51 14.54
C LEU A 201 -6.43 0.76 13.48
N ALA A 202 -6.45 1.26 12.25
CA ALA A 202 -6.82 0.48 11.09
C ALA A 202 -5.58 -0.20 10.49
N LEU A 203 -5.65 -1.50 10.24
CA LEU A 203 -4.67 -2.23 9.45
C LEU A 203 -5.28 -2.57 8.09
N VAL A 204 -4.70 -2.00 7.04
CA VAL A 204 -5.16 -2.16 5.67
C VAL A 204 -4.10 -2.86 4.83
N GLY A 205 -4.49 -3.92 4.13
CA GLY A 205 -3.73 -4.51 3.05
C GLY A 205 -4.33 -4.08 1.71
N ALA A 206 -3.55 -3.45 0.83
CA ALA A 206 -4.01 -2.99 -0.46
C ALA A 206 -2.98 -3.26 -1.56
N ASN A 207 -3.44 -3.34 -2.80
CA ASN A 207 -2.60 -3.50 -3.98
C ASN A 207 -2.69 -2.27 -4.87
N TYR A 208 -1.53 -1.74 -5.27
CA TYR A 208 -1.39 -0.66 -6.22
C TYR A 208 -1.25 -1.23 -7.63
N ARG A 209 -2.05 -0.75 -8.56
CA ARG A 209 -1.95 -1.09 -9.99
C ARG A 209 -1.09 -0.07 -10.71
N LEU A 210 0.01 -0.54 -11.28
CA LEU A 210 0.98 0.31 -11.99
C LEU A 210 0.40 0.93 -13.26
N SER A 211 -0.54 0.25 -13.91
CA SER A 211 -1.08 0.67 -15.20
C SER A 211 -1.99 1.91 -15.10
N ASP A 212 -2.72 2.07 -14.01
CA ASP A 212 -3.71 3.15 -13.85
C ASP A 212 -3.59 3.92 -12.54
N GLY A 213 -2.65 3.52 -11.67
CA GLY A 213 -2.41 4.21 -10.40
C GLY A 213 -3.43 3.92 -9.29
N THR A 214 -4.36 2.99 -9.50
CA THR A 214 -5.43 2.69 -8.55
C THR A 214 -4.93 1.85 -7.37
N VAL A 215 -5.31 2.20 -6.16
CA VAL A 215 -5.13 1.40 -4.94
C VAL A 215 -6.42 0.65 -4.62
N ILE A 216 -6.34 -0.67 -4.53
CA ILE A 216 -7.49 -1.55 -4.26
C ILE A 216 -7.26 -2.26 -2.94
N SER A 217 -8.17 -2.06 -1.97
CA SER A 217 -8.13 -2.75 -0.67
C SER A 217 -8.43 -4.24 -0.84
N ASP A 218 -7.66 -5.08 -0.18
CA ASP A 218 -7.85 -6.54 -0.13
C ASP A 218 -8.20 -7.01 1.29
N VAL A 219 -7.63 -6.35 2.30
CA VAL A 219 -7.87 -6.60 3.72
C VAL A 219 -8.09 -5.26 4.42
N VAL A 220 -9.14 -5.16 5.25
CA VAL A 220 -9.38 -3.99 6.11
C VAL A 220 -9.79 -4.48 7.49
N LEU A 221 -9.01 -4.12 8.52
CA LEU A 221 -9.22 -4.50 9.91
C LEU A 221 -9.21 -3.25 10.80
N GLY A 222 -9.89 -3.30 11.95
CA GLY A 222 -9.99 -2.17 12.89
C GLY A 222 -10.92 -1.04 12.45
N ILE A 223 -11.66 -1.24 11.35
CA ILE A 223 -12.71 -0.33 10.88
C ILE A 223 -13.95 -1.17 10.58
N GLU A 224 -15.06 -0.85 11.21
CA GLU A 224 -16.33 -1.55 10.98
C GLU A 224 -16.93 -1.19 9.61
N PRO A 225 -17.55 -2.15 8.90
CA PRO A 225 -18.16 -1.90 7.59
C PRO A 225 -19.18 -0.72 7.57
N PRO A 226 -20.02 -0.51 8.60
CA PRO A 226 -20.90 0.66 8.66
C PRO A 226 -20.17 2.00 8.72
N GLU A 227 -18.95 2.03 9.30
CA GLU A 227 -18.12 3.24 9.35
C GLU A 227 -17.47 3.54 7.99
N LEU A 228 -17.21 2.50 7.19
CA LEU A 228 -16.70 2.64 5.82
C LEU A 228 -17.81 2.95 4.81
N SER A 229 -19.03 2.45 5.02
CA SER A 229 -20.13 2.53 4.06
C SER A 229 -20.48 3.96 3.63
N PRO A 230 -20.59 4.97 4.54
CA PRO A 230 -20.81 6.36 4.12
C PRO A 230 -19.66 6.89 3.24
N TYR A 231 -18.45 6.45 3.53
CA TYR A 231 -17.23 6.90 2.83
C TYR A 231 -17.08 6.27 1.44
N LEU A 232 -17.42 4.99 1.29
CA LEU A 232 -17.38 4.30 0.01
C LEU A 232 -18.45 4.85 -0.95
N SER A 233 -19.67 5.13 -0.46
CA SER A 233 -20.74 5.71 -1.28
C SER A 233 -20.47 7.16 -1.72
N GLU A 234 -19.67 7.93 -0.98
CA GLU A 234 -19.18 9.23 -1.42
C GLU A 234 -18.09 9.11 -2.49
N LEU A 235 -17.18 8.13 -2.34
CA LEU A 235 -16.14 7.85 -3.34
C LEU A 235 -16.73 7.46 -4.70
N GLU A 236 -17.79 6.65 -4.70
CA GLU A 236 -18.52 6.26 -5.92
C GLU A 236 -19.22 7.45 -6.58
N ARG A 237 -19.78 8.37 -5.80
CA ARG A 237 -20.41 9.60 -6.31
C ARG A 237 -19.40 10.56 -6.92
N ASP A 238 -18.24 10.74 -6.29
CA ASP A 238 -17.18 11.61 -6.81
C ASP A 238 -16.61 11.06 -8.12
N SER A 239 -16.47 9.72 -8.24
CA SER A 239 -16.01 9.08 -9.48
C SER A 239 -17.00 9.16 -10.65
N SER A 240 -18.30 9.27 -10.36
CA SER A 240 -19.35 9.38 -11.38
C SER A 240 -19.57 10.81 -11.90
N SER A 241 -18.97 11.80 -11.27
CA SER A 241 -19.12 13.23 -11.62
C SER A 241 -18.02 13.77 -12.55
N THR A 242 -17.16 12.92 -13.11
CA THR A 242 -16.09 13.37 -14.03
C THR A 242 -16.68 13.80 -15.36
N PRO A 243 -16.47 15.06 -15.80
CA PRO A 243 -16.94 15.49 -17.12
C PRO A 243 -16.13 14.78 -18.20
N SER A 244 -16.82 14.11 -19.11
CA SER A 244 -16.28 13.65 -20.38
C SER A 244 -15.81 14.83 -21.21
N ALA A 245 -14.51 15.10 -21.26
CA ALA A 245 -13.87 15.91 -22.29
C ALA A 245 -12.44 15.43 -22.50
N ALA A 246 -12.27 14.51 -23.43
CA ALA A 246 -10.98 14.26 -24.05
C ALA A 246 -10.55 15.50 -24.84
N PRO A 247 -9.33 16.03 -24.70
CA PRO A 247 -8.83 17.04 -25.61
C PRO A 247 -8.60 16.42 -26.99
N SER A 248 -9.15 17.06 -28.01
CA SER A 248 -8.90 16.73 -29.40
C SER A 248 -7.40 16.80 -29.73
N PRO A 249 -6.85 15.91 -30.55
CA PRO A 249 -5.44 15.98 -30.95
C PRO A 249 -5.21 17.25 -31.76
N VAL A 250 -4.23 18.04 -31.30
CA VAL A 250 -3.71 19.20 -32.05
C VAL A 250 -3.07 18.70 -33.33
N GLY A 251 -3.58 19.16 -34.46
CA GLY A 251 -3.10 18.80 -35.77
C GLY A 251 -1.64 19.16 -35.96
N SER A 252 -0.90 18.24 -36.54
CA SER A 252 0.45 18.45 -37.07
C SER A 252 0.36 19.37 -38.29
N ASP A 253 0.90 20.58 -38.20
CA ASP A 253 1.22 21.41 -39.34
C ASP A 253 2.52 20.90 -39.97
N PRO A 254 2.57 20.75 -41.31
CA PRO A 254 3.80 20.41 -42.00
C PRO A 254 4.47 21.69 -42.53
N ALA A 255 5.70 21.94 -42.14
CA ALA A 255 6.72 22.67 -42.91
C ALA A 255 8.11 22.34 -42.41
#